data_7b55696ac8ff35983cfcc9d6f510cb19
#
_entry.id   7b55696ac8ff35983cfcc9d6f510cb19
#
_cell.length_a   1.000
_cell.length_b   1.000
_cell.length_c   1.000
_cell.angle_alpha   90.00
_cell.angle_beta   90.00
_cell.angle_gamma   90.00
#
_symmetry.space_group_name_H-M   'P 1'
#
loop_
_entity.id
_entity.type
_entity.pdbx_description
1 polymer ?
#
loop_
_entity_poly.entity_id
_entity_poly.type
_entity_poly.pdbx_seq_one_letter_code
_entity_poly.pdbx_strand_id
1 'polypeptide(L)'
;LKLSEGWDIKLRKKISNSLSTKVFLWVFTALTLCSVLIYGIVLVFVPQSYQLTGSKQFETNAGALFSALENKSYEDGTTLITNFCIENNAVAVLGNEKNSVTFGDFEAIVDDLSTAQTYTTDVTFSEDKASYTLSVISLSKTASELFSLLLRFIPLVLTVILLLSALSALICSRVIVAPIAKISQISKRMTELDMTWRCDTDRGDEIGVLSSSLNTMAARLQSTMEELETANQQLTKDVKKFQRLEEQHRNFFAAVSHELKTPLTILKGQLENMILGFGDYQNHDKYLPQALKSAEDIEYLVKEILSITKMETMNIGSSLETLSLADMISKVVTELQPLAAEKDIAILQNIPEDISVSLNRNLFAKALSNIIGNAIRHSKDGAKVYADFDRDTHILVVENTGVFLDEDNLENMFTPFYRADKSRSKATGGSGLGLYIVKTILDLHQMEYQIMNTDKGVAFYLKLKSSSKAVPLHL
;
A
#
# COMPACT_ATOMS: atom_id res chain seq x y z
N LEU A 1 21.49 -5.63 47.49
CA LEU A 1 21.79 -6.93 46.84
C LEU A 1 20.69 -7.42 45.90
N LYS A 2 19.39 -7.17 46.15
CA LYS A 2 18.28 -7.60 45.24
C LYS A 2 18.08 -6.76 43.97
N LEU A 3 18.64 -5.55 43.92
CA LEU A 3 18.55 -4.66 42.74
C LEU A 3 19.58 -4.99 41.66
N SER A 4 20.73 -5.58 42.04
CA SER A 4 21.77 -6.00 41.07
C SER A 4 21.42 -7.30 40.35
N GLU A 5 20.72 -8.23 40.97
CA GLU A 5 20.29 -9.49 40.33
C GLU A 5 19.19 -9.28 39.26
N GLY A 6 18.29 -8.33 39.46
CA GLY A 6 17.25 -8.03 38.49
C GLY A 6 17.79 -7.33 37.21
N TRP A 7 18.85 -6.55 37.33
CA TRP A 7 19.55 -5.94 36.20
C TRP A 7 20.34 -6.97 35.39
N ASP A 8 21.00 -7.89 36.05
CA ASP A 8 21.80 -8.96 35.41
C ASP A 8 20.90 -9.92 34.60
N ILE A 9 19.73 -10.27 35.12
CA ILE A 9 18.77 -11.15 34.45
C ILE A 9 18.15 -10.47 33.22
N LYS A 10 17.80 -9.18 33.31
CA LYS A 10 17.27 -8.41 32.17
C LYS A 10 18.34 -8.17 31.11
N LEU A 11 19.58 -7.86 31.50
CA LEU A 11 20.70 -7.71 30.57
C LEU A 11 21.04 -9.03 29.87
N ARG A 12 21.13 -10.13 30.61
CA ARG A 12 21.33 -11.48 30.06
C ARG A 12 20.25 -11.89 29.10
N LYS A 13 18.96 -11.58 29.39
CA LYS A 13 17.84 -11.89 28.53
C LYS A 13 17.81 -11.01 27.25
N LYS A 14 18.22 -9.75 27.35
CA LYS A 14 18.33 -8.82 26.21
C LYS A 14 19.54 -9.17 25.31
N ILE A 15 20.67 -9.57 25.91
CA ILE A 15 21.88 -10.05 25.22
C ILE A 15 21.61 -11.41 24.57
N SER A 16 20.97 -12.34 25.29
CA SER A 16 20.61 -13.69 24.80
C SER A 16 19.63 -13.69 23.62
N ASN A 17 18.83 -12.64 23.44
CA ASN A 17 17.83 -12.56 22.35
C ASN A 17 18.26 -11.73 21.13
N SER A 18 19.41 -11.04 21.20
CA SER A 18 19.93 -10.29 20.07
C SER A 18 20.64 -11.24 19.08
N LEU A 19 20.14 -11.27 17.83
CA LEU A 19 20.76 -12.01 16.74
C LEU A 19 22.23 -11.60 16.55
N SER A 20 22.51 -10.30 16.65
CA SER A 20 23.85 -9.74 16.54
C SER A 20 24.81 -10.32 17.59
N THR A 21 24.38 -10.39 18.85
CA THR A 21 25.20 -10.94 19.94
C THR A 21 25.42 -12.43 19.77
N LYS A 22 24.42 -13.17 19.33
CA LYS A 22 24.57 -14.63 19.10
C LYS A 22 25.57 -14.91 17.98
N VAL A 23 25.43 -14.21 16.84
CA VAL A 23 26.32 -14.38 15.69
C VAL A 23 27.75 -13.94 16.04
N PHE A 24 27.90 -12.81 16.75
CA PHE A 24 29.20 -12.37 17.24
C PHE A 24 29.86 -13.44 18.08
N LEU A 25 29.16 -13.98 19.08
CA LEU A 25 29.70 -15.03 19.98
C LEU A 25 30.06 -16.31 19.21
N TRP A 26 29.20 -16.72 18.27
CA TRP A 26 29.46 -17.91 17.45
C TRP A 26 30.71 -17.75 16.55
N VAL A 27 30.81 -16.63 15.85
CA VAL A 27 31.97 -16.35 14.96
C VAL A 27 33.25 -16.21 15.79
N PHE A 28 33.17 -15.48 16.90
CA PHE A 28 34.32 -15.30 17.81
C PHE A 28 34.80 -16.64 18.37
N THR A 29 33.90 -17.46 18.91
CA THR A 29 34.27 -18.77 19.49
C THR A 29 34.76 -19.73 18.41
N ALA A 30 34.14 -19.78 17.25
CA ALA A 30 34.56 -20.64 16.16
C ALA A 30 35.97 -20.29 15.65
N LEU A 31 36.23 -19.00 15.41
CA LEU A 31 37.56 -18.54 14.95
C LEU A 31 38.64 -18.77 16.02
N THR A 32 38.32 -18.48 17.27
CA THR A 32 39.25 -18.72 18.38
C THR A 32 39.59 -20.22 18.51
N LEU A 33 38.57 -21.08 18.49
CA LEU A 33 38.74 -22.52 18.56
C LEU A 33 39.60 -23.08 17.42
N CYS A 34 39.26 -22.69 16.16
CA CYS A 34 40.02 -23.08 14.97
C CYS A 34 41.48 -22.64 15.06
N SER A 35 41.73 -21.39 15.46
CA SER A 35 43.07 -20.86 15.57
C SER A 35 43.90 -21.56 16.67
N VAL A 36 43.29 -21.84 17.85
CA VAL A 36 43.91 -22.60 18.91
C VAL A 36 44.24 -24.04 18.48
N LEU A 37 43.33 -24.66 17.71
CA LEU A 37 43.54 -26.01 17.19
C LEU A 37 44.69 -26.06 16.18
N ILE A 38 44.73 -25.08 15.24
CA ILE A 38 45.84 -24.95 14.29
C ILE A 38 47.16 -24.77 15.01
N TYR A 39 47.20 -23.87 16.01
CA TYR A 39 48.44 -23.67 16.78
C TYR A 39 48.85 -24.92 17.56
N GLY A 40 47.88 -25.66 18.13
CA GLY A 40 48.13 -26.96 18.76
C GLY A 40 48.74 -27.99 17.81
N ILE A 41 48.25 -28.04 16.58
CA ILE A 41 48.84 -28.90 15.52
C ILE A 41 50.26 -28.46 15.22
N VAL A 42 50.51 -27.17 15.04
CA VAL A 42 51.85 -26.63 14.81
C VAL A 42 52.81 -27.02 15.92
N LEU A 43 52.36 -26.89 17.19
CA LEU A 43 53.16 -27.17 18.39
C LEU A 43 53.57 -28.65 18.50
N VAL A 44 52.77 -29.57 17.98
CA VAL A 44 53.07 -31.01 17.95
C VAL A 44 53.88 -31.42 16.71
N PHE A 45 53.41 -30.99 15.53
CA PHE A 45 53.98 -31.49 14.26
C PHE A 45 55.32 -30.85 13.86
N VAL A 46 55.53 -29.56 14.19
CA VAL A 46 56.77 -28.87 13.76
C VAL A 46 58.02 -29.46 14.45
N PRO A 47 58.06 -29.62 15.79
CA PRO A 47 59.20 -30.23 16.47
C PRO A 47 59.45 -31.68 16.03
N GLN A 48 58.36 -32.46 15.82
CA GLN A 48 58.43 -33.85 15.39
C GLN A 48 59.01 -33.99 13.96
N SER A 49 58.51 -33.12 13.01
CA SER A 49 59.03 -33.10 11.66
C SER A 49 60.50 -32.65 11.58
N TYR A 50 60.86 -31.67 12.40
CA TYR A 50 62.22 -31.18 12.49
C TYR A 50 63.18 -32.27 13.02
N GLN A 51 62.77 -33.00 14.04
CA GLN A 51 63.55 -34.11 14.58
C GLN A 51 63.75 -35.21 13.54
N LEU A 52 62.69 -35.64 12.83
CA LEU A 52 62.77 -36.67 11.79
C LEU A 52 63.69 -36.26 10.60
N THR A 53 63.61 -35.00 10.20
CA THR A 53 64.42 -34.48 9.10
C THR A 53 65.87 -34.33 9.53
N GLY A 54 66.13 -33.82 10.73
CA GLY A 54 67.45 -33.65 11.29
C GLY A 54 68.15 -34.98 11.50
N SER A 55 67.43 -36.01 12.02
CA SER A 55 68.03 -37.33 12.22
C SER A 55 68.46 -38.03 10.90
N LYS A 56 67.59 -37.92 9.84
CA LYS A 56 67.96 -38.46 8.51
C LYS A 56 69.15 -37.75 7.88
N GLN A 57 69.23 -36.44 8.03
CA GLN A 57 70.36 -35.67 7.51
C GLN A 57 71.64 -36.02 8.25
N PHE A 58 71.59 -36.17 9.59
CA PHE A 58 72.70 -36.55 10.35
C PHE A 58 73.19 -37.97 10.04
N GLU A 59 72.27 -38.95 9.89
CA GLU A 59 72.55 -40.30 9.44
C GLU A 59 73.28 -40.31 8.07
N THR A 60 72.80 -39.51 7.12
CA THR A 60 73.42 -39.38 5.83
C THR A 60 74.82 -38.78 5.91
N ASN A 61 75.02 -37.74 6.74
CA ASN A 61 76.34 -37.11 6.95
C ASN A 61 77.32 -38.03 7.68
N ALA A 62 76.83 -38.78 8.67
CA ALA A 62 77.65 -39.78 9.40
C ALA A 62 78.09 -40.94 8.49
N GLY A 63 77.18 -41.42 7.62
CA GLY A 63 77.52 -42.43 6.61
C GLY A 63 78.60 -41.95 5.62
N ALA A 64 78.52 -40.66 5.19
CA ALA A 64 79.50 -40.02 4.34
C ALA A 64 80.88 -39.93 5.08
N LEU A 65 80.88 -39.56 6.38
CA LEU A 65 82.10 -39.58 7.18
C LEU A 65 82.68 -40.98 7.24
N PHE A 66 81.89 -42.00 7.55
CA PHE A 66 82.38 -43.39 7.70
C PHE A 66 83.00 -43.85 6.37
N SER A 67 82.39 -43.57 5.28
CA SER A 67 82.96 -43.91 3.96
C SER A 67 84.24 -43.14 3.63
N ALA A 68 84.35 -41.89 4.06
CA ALA A 68 85.59 -41.10 3.86
C ALA A 68 86.75 -41.48 4.72
N LEU A 69 86.52 -42.19 5.84
CA LEU A 69 87.54 -42.66 6.77
C LEU A 69 88.24 -43.95 6.26
N GLU A 70 87.59 -44.70 5.40
CA GLU A 70 88.18 -45.93 4.85
C GLU A 70 89.55 -45.64 4.13
N ASN A 71 90.56 -46.37 4.59
CA ASN A 71 91.97 -46.31 3.99
C ASN A 71 92.64 -44.91 4.20
N LYS A 72 92.24 -44.10 5.18
CA LYS A 72 93.01 -42.90 5.56
C LYS A 72 94.06 -43.17 6.64
N SER A 73 95.06 -42.23 6.71
CA SER A 73 95.98 -42.25 7.85
C SER A 73 95.23 -41.86 9.15
N TYR A 74 95.80 -42.24 10.32
CA TYR A 74 95.21 -41.92 11.65
C TYR A 74 95.08 -40.38 11.81
N GLU A 75 96.11 -39.61 11.34
CA GLU A 75 96.14 -38.15 11.50
C GLU A 75 95.07 -37.46 10.64
N ASP A 76 94.93 -37.87 9.34
CA ASP A 76 93.92 -37.39 8.42
C ASP A 76 92.52 -37.78 8.95
N GLY A 77 92.34 -38.98 9.45
CA GLY A 77 91.09 -39.48 9.98
C GLY A 77 90.62 -38.70 11.17
N THR A 78 91.48 -38.42 12.15
CA THR A 78 91.13 -37.58 13.35
C THR A 78 90.80 -36.16 12.94
N THR A 79 91.44 -35.61 11.90
CA THR A 79 91.09 -34.28 11.37
C THR A 79 89.71 -34.28 10.77
N LEU A 80 89.33 -35.30 9.99
CA LEU A 80 88.02 -35.45 9.34
C LEU A 80 86.93 -35.59 10.43
N ILE A 81 87.18 -36.40 11.46
CA ILE A 81 86.22 -36.55 12.61
C ILE A 81 86.02 -35.21 13.32
N THR A 82 87.11 -34.48 13.57
CA THR A 82 87.07 -33.18 14.23
C THR A 82 86.22 -32.17 13.43
N ASN A 83 86.50 -32.07 12.12
CA ASN A 83 85.71 -31.18 11.22
C ASN A 83 84.24 -31.58 11.19
N PHE A 84 83.97 -32.89 11.12
CA PHE A 84 82.58 -33.38 11.15
C PHE A 84 81.86 -32.98 12.45
N CYS A 85 82.51 -33.12 13.58
CA CYS A 85 81.95 -32.75 14.90
C CYS A 85 81.60 -31.25 14.96
N ILE A 86 82.46 -30.40 14.40
CA ILE A 86 82.25 -28.94 14.33
C ILE A 86 81.09 -28.60 13.38
N GLU A 87 81.10 -29.17 12.16
CA GLU A 87 80.09 -28.84 11.16
C GLU A 87 78.70 -29.36 11.51
N ASN A 88 78.60 -30.51 12.17
CA ASN A 88 77.31 -31.14 12.48
C ASN A 88 76.92 -31.02 13.97
N ASN A 89 77.62 -30.21 14.74
CA ASN A 89 77.36 -30.03 16.16
C ASN A 89 77.24 -31.43 16.88
N ALA A 90 78.29 -32.27 16.73
CA ALA A 90 78.30 -33.66 17.17
C ALA A 90 79.48 -33.95 18.06
N VAL A 91 79.36 -35.00 18.75
CA VAL A 91 80.53 -35.58 19.50
C VAL A 91 80.86 -36.96 18.92
N ALA A 92 82.10 -37.21 18.72
CA ALA A 92 82.55 -38.52 18.24
C ALA A 92 83.52 -39.13 19.31
N VAL A 93 83.37 -40.42 19.50
CA VAL A 93 84.27 -41.20 20.37
C VAL A 93 84.90 -42.28 19.50
N LEU A 94 86.25 -42.22 19.39
CA LEU A 94 87.05 -43.20 18.70
C LEU A 94 87.78 -44.01 19.77
N GLY A 95 87.43 -45.27 19.88
CA GLY A 95 88.00 -46.14 20.89
C GLY A 95 88.55 -47.44 20.34
N ASN A 96 89.56 -48.00 20.97
CA ASN A 96 90.01 -49.38 20.79
C ASN A 96 90.14 -50.08 22.17
N GLU A 97 90.46 -51.35 22.23
CA GLU A 97 90.50 -52.12 23.46
C GLU A 97 91.29 -51.46 24.60
N LYS A 98 92.14 -50.45 24.31
CA LYS A 98 93.08 -49.90 25.37
C LYS A 98 92.83 -48.38 25.61
N ASN A 99 92.39 -47.64 24.59
CA ASN A 99 92.24 -46.18 24.73
C ASN A 99 91.02 -45.68 23.99
N SER A 100 90.39 -44.57 24.44
CA SER A 100 89.37 -43.84 23.73
C SER A 100 89.71 -42.36 23.65
N VAL A 101 89.51 -41.78 22.45
CA VAL A 101 89.69 -40.36 22.22
C VAL A 101 88.37 -39.78 21.85
N THR A 102 88.02 -38.64 22.43
CA THR A 102 86.77 -37.94 22.25
C THR A 102 87.02 -36.68 21.43
N PHE A 103 86.20 -36.43 20.42
CA PHE A 103 86.20 -35.26 19.52
C PHE A 103 84.92 -34.48 19.73
N GLY A 104 84.96 -33.13 19.74
CA GLY A 104 83.83 -32.26 19.97
C GLY A 104 83.66 -31.91 21.48
N ASP A 105 82.58 -31.16 21.78
CA ASP A 105 82.31 -30.68 23.18
C ASP A 105 81.49 -31.72 23.93
N PHE A 106 82.22 -32.53 24.77
CA PHE A 106 81.60 -33.57 25.54
C PHE A 106 80.76 -33.08 26.72
N GLU A 107 81.03 -31.88 27.24
CA GLU A 107 80.23 -31.32 28.35
C GLU A 107 78.78 -31.07 27.93
N ALA A 108 78.60 -30.83 26.64
CA ALA A 108 77.24 -30.61 26.05
C ALA A 108 76.40 -31.89 26.03
N ILE A 109 76.97 -33.08 26.10
CA ILE A 109 76.25 -34.37 26.07
C ILE A 109 75.71 -34.76 27.44
N VAL A 110 76.32 -34.32 28.53
CA VAL A 110 75.98 -34.81 29.86
C VAL A 110 74.57 -34.46 30.31
N ASP A 111 74.02 -33.41 29.80
CA ASP A 111 72.68 -32.90 30.20
C ASP A 111 71.49 -33.67 29.59
N ASP A 112 71.62 -34.39 28.45
CA ASP A 112 70.49 -35.06 27.83
C ASP A 112 70.85 -36.27 26.96
N LEU A 113 71.38 -37.32 27.58
CA LEU A 113 71.69 -38.58 26.90
C LEU A 113 70.47 -39.37 26.37
N SER A 114 69.28 -39.04 26.82
CA SER A 114 68.05 -39.80 26.51
C SER A 114 67.58 -39.60 25.09
N THR A 115 67.92 -38.47 24.41
CA THR A 115 67.48 -38.11 23.06
C THR A 115 68.62 -38.14 22.03
N ALA A 116 69.90 -38.44 22.47
CA ALA A 116 71.02 -38.44 21.56
C ALA A 116 70.99 -39.67 20.65
N GLN A 117 71.11 -39.47 19.36
CA GLN A 117 71.22 -40.58 18.38
C GLN A 117 72.66 -40.90 18.18
N THR A 118 73.00 -42.17 18.41
CA THR A 118 74.33 -42.66 18.29
C THR A 118 74.46 -43.56 17.06
N TYR A 119 75.39 -43.25 16.20
CA TYR A 119 75.75 -44.09 15.07
C TYR A 119 77.17 -44.64 15.29
N THR A 120 77.31 -45.96 15.14
CA THR A 120 78.56 -46.63 15.44
C THR A 120 79.03 -47.45 14.22
N THR A 121 80.34 -47.41 13.96
CA THR A 121 80.97 -48.20 12.88
C THR A 121 82.37 -48.55 13.29
N ASP A 122 82.89 -49.64 12.77
CA ASP A 122 84.31 -50.03 12.99
C ASP A 122 85.14 -49.42 11.84
N VAL A 123 86.25 -48.76 12.20
CA VAL A 123 87.17 -48.06 11.26
C VAL A 123 88.60 -48.67 11.45
N THR A 124 89.19 -48.93 10.31
CA THR A 124 90.57 -49.35 10.29
C THR A 124 91.43 -48.33 9.47
N PHE A 125 92.54 -47.87 10.08
CA PHE A 125 93.40 -46.89 9.43
C PHE A 125 94.51 -47.59 8.70
N SER A 126 94.98 -46.96 7.59
CA SER A 126 95.97 -47.54 6.68
C SER A 126 97.30 -47.86 7.33
N GLU A 127 97.71 -47.20 8.45
CA GLU A 127 98.95 -47.27 9.11
C GLU A 127 98.93 -48.21 10.31
N ASP A 128 97.74 -48.53 10.86
CA ASP A 128 97.61 -49.38 12.03
C ASP A 128 96.55 -50.46 11.77
N LYS A 129 96.86 -51.70 11.95
CA LYS A 129 95.96 -52.86 11.78
C LYS A 129 94.97 -53.00 12.94
N ALA A 130 94.94 -52.04 13.87
CA ALA A 130 93.98 -52.04 14.99
C ALA A 130 92.63 -51.63 14.48
N SER A 131 91.57 -52.33 14.92
CA SER A 131 90.21 -51.92 14.67
C SER A 131 89.80 -50.91 15.75
N TYR A 132 89.30 -49.79 15.32
CA TYR A 132 88.77 -48.74 16.17
C TYR A 132 87.25 -48.69 15.97
N THR A 133 86.51 -48.58 17.06
CA THR A 133 85.09 -48.34 17.04
C THR A 133 84.85 -46.84 17.10
N LEU A 134 84.27 -46.26 16.03
CA LEU A 134 83.89 -44.86 16.01
C LEU A 134 82.40 -44.74 16.32
N SER A 135 82.05 -44.08 17.44
CA SER A 135 80.67 -43.73 17.79
C SER A 135 80.47 -42.23 17.63
N VAL A 136 79.51 -41.84 16.71
CA VAL A 136 79.20 -40.46 16.51
C VAL A 136 77.82 -40.15 17.10
N ILE A 137 77.77 -39.17 17.96
CA ILE A 137 76.60 -38.79 18.75
C ILE A 137 76.10 -37.44 18.35
N SER A 138 74.86 -37.38 17.83
CA SER A 138 74.20 -36.13 17.51
C SER A 138 73.73 -35.39 18.76
N LEU A 139 74.11 -34.12 18.90
CA LEU A 139 73.63 -33.26 19.96
C LEU A 139 72.30 -32.69 19.60
N SER A 140 71.23 -33.46 19.66
CA SER A 140 69.87 -33.04 19.25
C SER A 140 69.18 -32.14 20.25
N LYS A 141 69.83 -31.03 20.68
CA LYS A 141 69.20 -30.00 21.52
C LYS A 141 68.08 -29.24 20.81
N THR A 142 68.06 -29.27 19.52
CA THR A 142 67.23 -28.41 18.65
C THR A 142 65.72 -28.64 18.74
N ALA A 143 65.25 -29.86 18.99
CA ALA A 143 63.78 -30.11 19.04
C ALA A 143 63.17 -29.60 20.35
N SER A 144 63.87 -29.78 21.49
CA SER A 144 63.41 -29.28 22.80
C SER A 144 63.47 -27.74 22.89
N GLU A 145 64.49 -27.13 22.26
CA GLU A 145 64.65 -25.70 22.22
C GLU A 145 63.54 -25.07 21.32
N LEU A 146 63.28 -25.65 20.14
CA LEU A 146 62.17 -25.22 19.31
C LEU A 146 60.80 -25.34 20.02
N PHE A 147 60.57 -26.43 20.76
CA PHE A 147 59.37 -26.61 21.52
C PHE A 147 59.23 -25.54 22.62
N SER A 148 60.33 -25.27 23.33
CA SER A 148 60.35 -24.25 24.40
C SER A 148 60.14 -22.83 23.83
N LEU A 149 60.69 -22.52 22.68
CA LEU A 149 60.48 -21.26 21.95
C LEU A 149 59.01 -21.12 21.55
N LEU A 150 58.40 -22.16 20.94
CA LEU A 150 56.99 -22.15 20.58
C LEU A 150 56.11 -21.95 21.82
N LEU A 151 56.38 -22.59 22.93
CA LEU A 151 55.67 -22.38 24.20
C LEU A 151 55.79 -20.94 24.72
N ARG A 152 56.97 -20.31 24.58
CA ARG A 152 57.18 -18.91 25.00
C ARG A 152 56.37 -17.92 24.15
N PHE A 153 56.04 -18.25 22.88
CA PHE A 153 55.22 -17.43 22.02
C PHE A 153 53.73 -17.62 22.23
N ILE A 154 53.25 -18.62 23.01
CA ILE A 154 51.81 -18.86 23.28
C ILE A 154 51.06 -17.58 23.69
N PRO A 155 51.52 -16.78 24.70
CA PRO A 155 50.75 -15.62 25.15
C PRO A 155 50.62 -14.55 24.05
N LEU A 156 51.66 -14.38 23.25
CA LEU A 156 51.61 -13.44 22.11
C LEU A 156 50.64 -13.92 21.02
N VAL A 157 50.75 -15.18 20.59
CA VAL A 157 49.88 -15.78 19.59
C VAL A 157 48.43 -15.78 20.04
N LEU A 158 48.16 -16.16 21.31
CA LEU A 158 46.83 -16.15 21.89
C LEU A 158 46.21 -14.74 21.86
N THR A 159 47.00 -13.72 22.24
CA THR A 159 46.55 -12.33 22.20
C THR A 159 46.17 -11.88 20.78
N VAL A 160 47.00 -12.20 19.79
CA VAL A 160 46.72 -11.88 18.36
C VAL A 160 45.48 -12.62 17.89
N ILE A 161 45.33 -13.91 18.21
CA ILE A 161 44.14 -14.70 17.85
C ILE A 161 42.88 -14.07 18.44
N LEU A 162 42.89 -13.69 19.70
CA LEU A 162 41.73 -13.06 20.34
C LEU A 162 41.36 -11.72 19.70
N LEU A 163 42.37 -10.88 19.42
CA LEU A 163 42.14 -9.59 18.75
C LEU A 163 41.57 -9.75 17.34
N LEU A 164 42.14 -10.64 16.53
CA LEU A 164 41.67 -10.90 15.16
C LEU A 164 40.27 -11.52 15.17
N SER A 165 40.02 -12.47 16.09
CA SER A 165 38.69 -13.08 16.23
C SER A 165 37.65 -12.06 16.66
N ALA A 166 37.98 -11.17 17.60
CA ALA A 166 37.09 -10.10 18.03
C ALA A 166 36.81 -9.09 16.89
N LEU A 167 37.84 -8.69 16.16
CA LEU A 167 37.72 -7.77 15.03
C LEU A 167 36.83 -8.36 13.91
N SER A 168 37.08 -9.62 13.53
CA SER A 168 36.31 -10.33 12.52
C SER A 168 34.84 -10.48 12.91
N ALA A 169 34.60 -10.83 14.19
CA ALA A 169 33.26 -10.96 14.75
C ALA A 169 32.51 -9.60 14.76
N LEU A 170 33.20 -8.50 15.08
CA LEU A 170 32.63 -7.15 15.03
C LEU A 170 32.26 -6.73 13.59
N ILE A 171 33.13 -7.00 12.63
CA ILE A 171 32.88 -6.71 11.22
C ILE A 171 31.66 -7.51 10.73
N CYS A 172 31.62 -8.82 10.98
CA CYS A 172 30.49 -9.67 10.61
C CYS A 172 29.16 -9.17 11.23
N SER A 173 29.18 -8.80 12.51
CA SER A 173 28.01 -8.28 13.21
C SER A 173 27.50 -6.97 12.58
N ARG A 174 28.39 -6.04 12.19
CA ARG A 174 27.99 -4.75 11.60
C ARG A 174 27.59 -4.84 10.13
N VAL A 175 28.31 -5.65 9.35
CA VAL A 175 28.14 -5.71 7.89
C VAL A 175 26.95 -6.60 7.48
N ILE A 176 26.72 -7.69 8.23
CA ILE A 176 25.68 -8.67 7.84
C ILE A 176 24.48 -8.61 8.81
N VAL A 177 24.72 -8.70 10.11
CA VAL A 177 23.64 -8.93 11.07
C VAL A 177 22.82 -7.68 11.34
N ALA A 178 23.45 -6.52 11.49
CA ALA A 178 22.76 -5.28 11.79
C ALA A 178 21.78 -4.84 10.68
N PRO A 179 22.12 -4.91 9.37
CA PRO A 179 21.17 -4.64 8.30
C PRO A 179 19.98 -5.60 8.28
N ILE A 180 20.22 -6.90 8.44
CA ILE A 180 19.15 -7.91 8.48
C ILE A 180 18.20 -7.65 9.65
N ALA A 181 18.72 -7.31 10.83
CA ALA A 181 17.90 -6.96 11.99
C ALA A 181 17.05 -5.72 11.74
N LYS A 182 17.58 -4.70 11.01
CA LYS A 182 16.85 -3.50 10.61
C LYS A 182 15.73 -3.83 9.63
N ILE A 183 16.00 -4.65 8.60
CA ILE A 183 14.99 -5.13 7.65
C ILE A 183 13.86 -5.88 8.38
N SER A 184 14.21 -6.78 9.29
CA SER A 184 13.24 -7.53 10.11
C SER A 184 12.34 -6.60 10.94
N GLN A 185 12.92 -5.54 11.52
CA GLN A 185 12.17 -4.56 12.29
C GLN A 185 11.20 -3.75 11.41
N ILE A 186 11.66 -3.32 10.22
CA ILE A 186 10.82 -2.60 9.25
C ILE A 186 9.69 -3.52 8.76
N SER A 187 10.01 -4.77 8.39
CA SER A 187 9.00 -5.76 8.00
C SER A 187 7.93 -5.96 9.07
N LYS A 188 8.32 -5.98 10.36
CA LYS A 188 7.35 -6.07 11.46
C LYS A 188 6.45 -4.85 11.53
N ARG A 189 6.95 -3.63 11.31
CA ARG A 189 6.12 -2.41 11.27
C ARG A 189 5.13 -2.43 10.10
N MET A 190 5.55 -2.97 8.96
CA MET A 190 4.66 -3.15 7.81
C MET A 190 3.46 -4.07 8.11
N THR A 191 3.61 -5.06 9.01
CA THR A 191 2.45 -5.86 9.46
C THR A 191 1.46 -5.06 10.31
N GLU A 192 1.89 -3.94 10.87
CA GLU A 192 1.06 -2.98 11.61
C GLU A 192 0.54 -1.85 10.71
N LEU A 193 0.69 -2.02 9.38
CA LEU A 193 0.30 -1.06 8.33
C LEU A 193 1.08 0.28 8.36
N ASP A 194 2.20 0.34 9.10
CA ASP A 194 3.11 1.50 9.07
C ASP A 194 4.05 1.39 7.86
N MET A 195 3.66 2.02 6.75
CA MET A 195 4.40 2.03 5.47
C MET A 195 5.34 3.24 5.32
N THR A 196 5.57 4.02 6.39
CA THR A 196 6.41 5.23 6.33
C THR A 196 7.89 4.93 6.29
N TRP A 197 8.31 3.73 6.75
CA TRP A 197 9.69 3.29 6.82
C TRP A 197 10.17 2.67 5.51
N ARG A 198 11.44 2.94 5.20
CA ARG A 198 12.13 2.35 4.04
C ARG A 198 13.42 1.68 4.47
N CYS A 199 13.72 0.56 3.83
CA CYS A 199 15.01 -0.10 3.92
C CYS A 199 16.05 0.68 3.11
N ASP A 200 17.29 0.65 3.58
CA ASP A 200 18.43 1.22 2.87
C ASP A 200 18.76 0.38 1.64
N THR A 201 18.88 1.02 0.48
CA THR A 201 19.13 0.39 -0.81
C THR A 201 20.53 0.67 -1.38
N ASP A 202 21.39 1.41 -0.65
CA ASP A 202 22.72 1.83 -1.13
C ASP A 202 23.73 0.67 -1.18
N ARG A 203 23.28 -0.58 -1.05
CA ARG A 203 24.09 -1.80 -1.08
C ARG A 203 23.92 -2.52 -2.41
N GLY A 204 25.04 -2.99 -2.97
CA GLY A 204 25.08 -3.79 -4.19
C GLY A 204 25.02 -5.31 -3.97
N ASP A 205 24.76 -5.78 -2.74
CA ASP A 205 24.69 -7.21 -2.37
C ASP A 205 23.24 -7.72 -2.28
N GLU A 206 23.07 -8.98 -1.91
CA GLU A 206 21.77 -9.64 -1.76
C GLU A 206 20.88 -8.95 -0.71
N ILE A 207 21.49 -8.32 0.30
CA ILE A 207 20.79 -7.54 1.31
C ILE A 207 20.19 -6.28 0.70
N GLY A 208 20.90 -5.63 -0.23
CA GLY A 208 20.39 -4.49 -0.99
C GLY A 208 19.23 -4.87 -1.90
N VAL A 209 19.33 -6.03 -2.59
CA VAL A 209 18.23 -6.57 -3.40
C VAL A 209 16.99 -6.85 -2.55
N LEU A 210 17.16 -7.46 -1.37
CA LEU A 210 16.08 -7.71 -0.42
C LEU A 210 15.44 -6.41 0.06
N SER A 211 16.25 -5.39 0.39
CA SER A 211 15.81 -4.06 0.80
C SER A 211 14.95 -3.38 -0.29
N SER A 212 15.40 -3.41 -1.54
CA SER A 212 14.69 -2.86 -2.69
C SER A 212 13.37 -3.57 -2.94
N SER A 213 13.39 -4.91 -2.89
CA SER A 213 12.18 -5.73 -3.05
C SER A 213 11.13 -5.43 -1.98
N LEU A 214 11.56 -5.29 -0.72
CA LEU A 214 10.67 -4.96 0.39
C LEU A 214 10.09 -3.54 0.26
N ASN A 215 10.92 -2.56 -0.16
CA ASN A 215 10.46 -1.20 -0.43
C ASN A 215 9.42 -1.16 -1.57
N THR A 216 9.63 -1.95 -2.63
CA THR A 216 8.70 -2.08 -3.76
C THR A 216 7.37 -2.70 -3.30
N MET A 217 7.44 -3.74 -2.47
CA MET A 217 6.24 -4.37 -1.89
C MET A 217 5.46 -3.38 -1.03
N ALA A 218 6.16 -2.62 -0.15
CA ALA A 218 5.55 -1.58 0.68
C ALA A 218 4.84 -0.51 -0.15
N ALA A 219 5.49 -0.03 -1.22
CA ALA A 219 4.92 0.98 -2.10
C ALA A 219 3.66 0.46 -2.83
N ARG A 220 3.69 -0.78 -3.34
CA ARG A 220 2.51 -1.40 -3.98
C ARG A 220 1.37 -1.61 -2.99
N LEU A 221 1.68 -2.10 -1.79
CA LEU A 221 0.66 -2.29 -0.77
C LEU A 221 0.00 -0.97 -0.35
N GLN A 222 0.80 0.08 -0.17
CA GLN A 222 0.29 1.43 0.13
C GLN A 222 -0.63 1.94 -0.98
N SER A 223 -0.20 1.86 -2.26
CA SER A 223 -1.03 2.27 -3.41
C SER A 223 -2.35 1.51 -3.46
N THR A 224 -2.30 0.17 -3.28
CA THR A 224 -3.52 -0.66 -3.28
C THR A 224 -4.47 -0.29 -2.12
N MET A 225 -3.94 0.05 -0.94
CA MET A 225 -4.76 0.50 0.19
C MET A 225 -5.43 1.85 -0.10
N GLU A 226 -4.71 2.82 -0.69
CA GLU A 226 -5.25 4.12 -1.08
C GLU A 226 -6.35 3.97 -2.16
N GLU A 227 -6.12 3.09 -3.15
CA GLU A 227 -7.13 2.76 -4.17
C GLU A 227 -8.38 2.12 -3.55
N LEU A 228 -8.19 1.16 -2.62
CA LEU A 228 -9.29 0.50 -1.92
C LEU A 228 -10.09 1.48 -1.06
N GLU A 229 -9.42 2.38 -0.34
CA GLU A 229 -10.08 3.41 0.47
C GLU A 229 -10.89 4.36 -0.41
N THR A 230 -10.33 4.81 -1.53
CA THR A 230 -11.02 5.66 -2.51
C THR A 230 -12.24 4.96 -3.09
N ALA A 231 -12.11 3.69 -3.50
CA ALA A 231 -13.21 2.88 -4.01
C ALA A 231 -14.32 2.67 -2.93
N ASN A 232 -13.94 2.44 -1.69
CA ASN A 232 -14.88 2.27 -0.58
C ASN A 232 -15.64 3.58 -0.25
N GLN A 233 -14.95 4.72 -0.31
CA GLN A 233 -15.57 6.03 -0.16
C GLN A 233 -16.57 6.30 -1.29
N GLN A 234 -16.21 5.96 -2.54
CA GLN A 234 -17.10 6.10 -3.68
C GLN A 234 -18.33 5.18 -3.55
N LEU A 235 -18.12 3.91 -3.21
CA LEU A 235 -19.19 2.95 -2.98
C LEU A 235 -20.15 3.43 -1.88
N THR A 236 -19.62 3.98 -0.80
CA THR A 236 -20.44 4.54 0.29
C THR A 236 -21.30 5.70 -0.18
N LYS A 237 -20.76 6.59 -1.04
CA LYS A 237 -21.55 7.69 -1.65
C LYS A 237 -22.64 7.14 -2.57
N ASP A 238 -22.32 6.15 -3.38
CA ASP A 238 -23.27 5.55 -4.31
C ASP A 238 -24.40 4.81 -3.58
N VAL A 239 -24.09 4.07 -2.51
CA VAL A 239 -25.11 3.42 -1.65
C VAL A 239 -26.03 4.46 -1.01
N LYS A 240 -25.50 5.56 -0.47
CA LYS A 240 -26.32 6.64 0.09
C LYS A 240 -27.22 7.30 -0.97
N LYS A 241 -26.69 7.50 -2.18
CA LYS A 241 -27.48 8.04 -3.30
C LYS A 241 -28.60 7.07 -3.67
N PHE A 242 -28.30 5.78 -3.78
CA PHE A 242 -29.30 4.76 -4.10
C PHE A 242 -30.40 4.68 -3.02
N GLN A 243 -30.04 4.70 -1.73
CA GLN A 243 -31.00 4.71 -0.64
C GLN A 243 -31.95 5.92 -0.69
N ARG A 244 -31.43 7.12 -1.02
CA ARG A 244 -32.26 8.32 -1.19
C ARG A 244 -33.25 8.19 -2.36
N LEU A 245 -32.78 7.64 -3.48
CA LEU A 245 -33.65 7.40 -4.63
C LEU A 245 -34.75 6.38 -4.31
N GLU A 246 -34.40 5.30 -3.62
CA GLU A 246 -35.37 4.29 -3.18
C GLU A 246 -36.42 4.88 -2.21
N GLU A 247 -36.00 5.72 -1.28
CA GLU A 247 -36.89 6.40 -0.37
C GLU A 247 -37.83 7.37 -1.10
N GLN A 248 -37.32 8.13 -2.07
CA GLN A 248 -38.12 9.01 -2.93
C GLN A 248 -39.15 8.21 -3.72
N HIS A 249 -38.76 7.09 -4.34
CA HIS A 249 -39.67 6.20 -5.06
C HIS A 249 -40.76 5.65 -4.14
N ARG A 250 -40.39 5.16 -2.95
CA ARG A 250 -41.36 4.62 -2.00
C ARG A 250 -42.37 5.68 -1.56
N ASN A 251 -41.89 6.88 -1.25
CA ASN A 251 -42.75 8.01 -0.87
C ASN A 251 -43.67 8.44 -2.02
N PHE A 252 -43.15 8.45 -3.25
CA PHE A 252 -43.95 8.72 -4.45
C PHE A 252 -45.10 7.72 -4.60
N PHE A 253 -44.81 6.40 -4.56
CA PHE A 253 -45.86 5.38 -4.72
C PHE A 253 -46.85 5.36 -3.56
N ALA A 254 -46.43 5.68 -2.34
CA ALA A 254 -47.32 5.82 -1.21
C ALA A 254 -48.29 7.00 -1.42
N ALA A 255 -47.80 8.15 -1.90
CA ALA A 255 -48.61 9.32 -2.20
C ALA A 255 -49.58 9.05 -3.39
N VAL A 256 -49.10 8.41 -4.47
CA VAL A 256 -49.94 7.96 -5.60
C VAL A 256 -51.08 7.08 -5.10
N SER A 257 -50.80 6.10 -4.25
CA SER A 257 -51.83 5.19 -3.76
C SER A 257 -52.89 5.92 -2.93
N HIS A 258 -52.50 6.92 -2.12
CA HIS A 258 -53.40 7.73 -1.34
C HIS A 258 -54.27 8.62 -2.22
N GLU A 259 -53.69 9.31 -3.19
CA GLU A 259 -54.40 10.24 -4.05
C GLU A 259 -55.32 9.57 -5.09
N LEU A 260 -55.07 8.31 -5.47
CA LEU A 260 -55.97 7.49 -6.25
C LEU A 260 -57.11 6.90 -5.43
N LYS A 261 -56.86 6.54 -4.18
CA LYS A 261 -57.88 5.91 -3.31
C LYS A 261 -59.05 6.89 -3.00
N THR A 262 -58.75 8.16 -2.81
CA THR A 262 -59.74 9.16 -2.41
C THR A 262 -60.84 9.34 -3.50
N PRO A 263 -60.55 9.72 -4.76
CA PRO A 263 -61.56 9.86 -5.80
C PRO A 263 -62.24 8.53 -6.15
N LEU A 264 -61.51 7.41 -6.13
CA LEU A 264 -62.09 6.10 -6.33
C LEU A 264 -63.15 5.74 -5.26
N THR A 265 -62.88 6.06 -3.99
CA THR A 265 -63.84 5.84 -2.88
C THR A 265 -65.05 6.73 -3.05
N ILE A 266 -64.91 8.00 -3.46
CA ILE A 266 -65.99 8.93 -3.73
C ILE A 266 -66.83 8.41 -4.88
N LEU A 267 -66.20 8.08 -6.03
CA LEU A 267 -66.88 7.52 -7.17
C LEU A 267 -67.67 6.27 -6.82
N LYS A 268 -67.05 5.32 -6.15
CA LYS A 268 -67.72 4.10 -5.68
C LYS A 268 -68.90 4.40 -4.79
N GLY A 269 -68.76 5.28 -3.79
CA GLY A 269 -69.86 5.67 -2.89
C GLY A 269 -71.00 6.36 -3.60
N GLN A 270 -70.70 7.25 -4.61
CA GLN A 270 -71.75 7.88 -5.44
C GLN A 270 -72.51 6.82 -6.23
N LEU A 271 -71.84 5.89 -6.88
CA LEU A 271 -72.49 4.83 -7.65
C LEU A 271 -73.28 3.87 -6.77
N GLU A 272 -72.77 3.46 -5.63
CA GLU A 272 -73.48 2.59 -4.64
C GLU A 272 -74.75 3.25 -4.16
N ASN A 273 -74.71 4.56 -3.77
CA ASN A 273 -75.87 5.30 -3.33
C ASN A 273 -76.91 5.53 -4.44
N MET A 274 -76.46 5.76 -5.69
CA MET A 274 -77.34 5.82 -6.82
C MET A 274 -78.06 4.49 -7.10
N ILE A 275 -77.33 3.36 -7.03
CA ILE A 275 -77.91 2.00 -7.22
C ILE A 275 -78.92 1.69 -6.12
N LEU A 276 -78.64 2.09 -4.86
CA LEU A 276 -79.55 1.84 -3.73
C LEU A 276 -80.72 2.85 -3.66
N GLY A 277 -80.70 3.91 -4.47
CA GLY A 277 -81.73 4.95 -4.45
C GLY A 277 -81.76 5.76 -3.13
N PHE A 278 -80.57 5.95 -2.49
CA PHE A 278 -80.51 6.59 -1.17
C PHE A 278 -80.62 8.13 -1.28
N GLY A 279 -81.64 8.71 -0.69
CA GLY A 279 -81.82 10.16 -0.54
C GLY A 279 -81.71 10.94 -1.84
N ASP A 280 -80.90 12.01 -1.89
CA ASP A 280 -80.69 12.87 -3.07
C ASP A 280 -80.05 12.16 -4.23
N TYR A 281 -79.38 11.01 -4.04
CA TYR A 281 -78.74 10.22 -5.08
C TYR A 281 -79.71 9.58 -6.10
N GLN A 282 -81.03 9.64 -5.85
CA GLN A 282 -82.04 9.29 -6.83
C GLN A 282 -82.06 10.28 -8.02
N ASN A 283 -81.51 11.47 -7.85
CA ASN A 283 -81.35 12.44 -8.93
C ASN A 283 -80.07 12.10 -9.75
N HIS A 284 -80.24 11.17 -10.67
CA HIS A 284 -79.15 10.71 -11.52
C HIS A 284 -78.59 11.83 -12.43
N ASP A 285 -79.38 12.77 -12.87
CA ASP A 285 -78.96 13.92 -13.69
C ASP A 285 -77.95 14.83 -12.96
N LYS A 286 -78.07 14.90 -11.63
CA LYS A 286 -77.13 15.63 -10.79
C LYS A 286 -75.85 14.86 -10.44
N TYR A 287 -75.95 13.57 -10.15
CA TYR A 287 -74.82 12.78 -9.61
C TYR A 287 -74.04 12.00 -10.66
N LEU A 288 -74.61 11.62 -11.80
CA LEU A 288 -73.87 11.00 -12.92
C LEU A 288 -72.76 11.92 -13.46
N PRO A 289 -72.98 13.23 -13.72
CA PRO A 289 -71.89 14.12 -14.14
C PRO A 289 -70.79 14.24 -13.09
N GLN A 290 -71.13 14.18 -11.81
CA GLN A 290 -70.11 14.22 -10.73
C GLN A 290 -69.32 12.91 -10.67
N ALA A 291 -69.94 11.77 -10.89
CA ALA A 291 -69.29 10.48 -10.97
C ALA A 291 -68.36 10.40 -12.19
N LEU A 292 -68.86 10.91 -13.34
CA LEU A 292 -68.04 11.00 -14.57
C LEU A 292 -66.84 11.87 -14.36
N LYS A 293 -66.96 13.04 -13.73
CA LYS A 293 -65.86 13.95 -13.41
C LYS A 293 -64.83 13.24 -12.48
N SER A 294 -65.29 12.48 -11.50
CA SER A 294 -64.38 11.72 -10.62
C SER A 294 -63.62 10.64 -11.41
N ALA A 295 -64.24 10.00 -12.38
CA ALA A 295 -63.57 9.03 -13.26
C ALA A 295 -62.55 9.73 -14.19
N GLU A 296 -62.85 10.89 -14.76
CA GLU A 296 -61.94 11.71 -15.57
C GLU A 296 -60.73 12.20 -14.73
N ASP A 297 -60.95 12.59 -13.46
CA ASP A 297 -59.88 12.99 -12.54
C ASP A 297 -58.90 11.79 -12.29
N ILE A 298 -59.43 10.57 -12.10
CA ILE A 298 -58.62 9.36 -11.97
C ILE A 298 -57.82 9.08 -13.27
N GLU A 299 -58.48 9.14 -14.42
CA GLU A 299 -57.85 8.93 -15.72
C GLU A 299 -56.68 9.92 -15.94
N TYR A 300 -56.88 11.18 -15.60
CA TYR A 300 -55.86 12.22 -15.67
C TYR A 300 -54.68 11.89 -14.77
N LEU A 301 -54.91 11.51 -13.47
CA LEU A 301 -53.86 11.11 -12.55
C LEU A 301 -53.04 9.93 -13.06
N VAL A 302 -53.73 8.90 -13.59
CA VAL A 302 -53.05 7.73 -14.16
C VAL A 302 -52.15 8.11 -15.35
N LYS A 303 -52.64 8.95 -16.25
CA LYS A 303 -51.88 9.47 -17.41
C LYS A 303 -50.62 10.24 -16.94
N GLU A 304 -50.74 11.09 -15.91
CA GLU A 304 -49.62 11.85 -15.38
C GLU A 304 -48.59 10.93 -14.72
N ILE A 305 -49.01 9.93 -13.92
CA ILE A 305 -48.12 8.94 -13.32
C ILE A 305 -47.36 8.14 -14.36
N LEU A 306 -48.05 7.63 -15.38
CA LEU A 306 -47.44 6.91 -16.52
C LEU A 306 -46.44 7.80 -17.29
N SER A 307 -46.75 9.09 -17.41
CA SER A 307 -45.83 10.05 -18.04
C SER A 307 -44.55 10.22 -17.20
N ILE A 308 -44.65 10.32 -15.86
CA ILE A 308 -43.50 10.44 -14.97
C ILE A 308 -42.65 9.20 -15.07
N THR A 309 -43.22 7.98 -14.93
CA THR A 309 -42.44 6.73 -14.97
C THR A 309 -41.77 6.53 -16.34
N LYS A 310 -42.37 6.95 -17.41
CA LYS A 310 -41.74 6.93 -18.74
C LYS A 310 -40.57 7.91 -18.84
N MET A 311 -40.67 9.09 -18.23
CA MET A 311 -39.58 10.08 -18.21
C MET A 311 -38.39 9.57 -17.41
N GLU A 312 -38.58 8.90 -16.27
CA GLU A 312 -37.51 8.38 -15.43
C GLU A 312 -36.61 7.33 -16.11
N THR A 313 -37.16 6.62 -17.12
CA THR A 313 -36.40 5.63 -17.91
C THR A 313 -35.87 6.19 -19.24
N MET A 314 -36.15 7.46 -19.56
CA MET A 314 -35.85 8.06 -20.85
C MET A 314 -34.41 8.56 -20.91
N ASN A 315 -33.70 8.17 -21.98
CA ASN A 315 -32.43 8.80 -22.32
C ASN A 315 -32.69 10.00 -23.26
N ILE A 316 -32.60 11.21 -22.70
CA ILE A 316 -32.98 12.44 -23.44
C ILE A 316 -31.98 12.84 -24.52
N GLY A 317 -30.71 12.36 -24.45
CA GLY A 317 -29.63 12.79 -25.35
C GLY A 317 -29.91 12.62 -26.84
N SER A 318 -30.69 11.60 -27.21
CA SER A 318 -31.05 11.31 -28.61
C SER A 318 -32.30 12.06 -29.12
N SER A 319 -32.99 12.79 -28.24
CA SER A 319 -34.27 13.46 -28.56
C SER A 319 -34.24 15.00 -28.41
N LEU A 320 -33.02 15.57 -28.34
CA LEU A 320 -32.83 17.03 -28.27
C LEU A 320 -32.90 17.65 -29.68
N GLU A 321 -33.66 18.72 -29.79
CA GLU A 321 -33.81 19.52 -31.01
C GLU A 321 -33.43 20.98 -30.70
N THR A 322 -32.88 21.70 -31.69
CA THR A 322 -32.67 23.14 -31.57
C THR A 322 -33.96 23.87 -31.93
N LEU A 323 -34.52 24.60 -30.98
CA LEU A 323 -35.84 25.19 -31.04
C LEU A 323 -35.78 26.69 -30.72
N SER A 324 -36.66 27.49 -31.38
CA SER A 324 -36.92 28.86 -30.97
C SER A 324 -37.67 28.91 -29.65
N LEU A 325 -37.12 29.61 -28.65
CA LEU A 325 -37.75 29.79 -27.36
C LEU A 325 -39.03 30.62 -27.46
N ALA A 326 -39.00 31.68 -28.27
CA ALA A 326 -40.15 32.56 -28.51
C ALA A 326 -41.34 31.81 -29.10
N ASP A 327 -41.09 30.96 -30.14
CA ASP A 327 -42.15 30.15 -30.75
C ASP A 327 -42.77 29.15 -29.78
N MET A 328 -41.94 28.52 -28.96
CA MET A 328 -42.42 27.55 -27.95
C MET A 328 -43.31 28.21 -26.90
N ILE A 329 -42.86 29.33 -26.34
CA ILE A 329 -43.62 30.07 -25.32
C ILE A 329 -44.93 30.63 -25.93
N SER A 330 -44.86 31.22 -27.12
CA SER A 330 -46.03 31.75 -27.84
C SER A 330 -47.09 30.67 -28.10
N LYS A 331 -46.66 29.46 -28.49
CA LYS A 331 -47.56 28.33 -28.68
C LYS A 331 -48.27 27.93 -27.39
N VAL A 332 -47.49 27.76 -26.31
CA VAL A 332 -48.03 27.38 -24.98
C VAL A 332 -48.95 28.47 -24.43
N VAL A 333 -48.60 29.75 -24.60
CA VAL A 333 -49.48 30.88 -24.22
C VAL A 333 -50.78 30.85 -24.97
N THR A 334 -50.74 30.60 -26.30
CA THR A 334 -51.95 30.48 -27.14
C THR A 334 -52.84 29.33 -26.66
N GLU A 335 -52.29 28.18 -26.29
CA GLU A 335 -53.04 27.05 -25.78
C GLU A 335 -53.68 27.32 -24.40
N LEU A 336 -53.08 28.19 -23.58
CA LEU A 336 -53.55 28.56 -22.24
C LEU A 336 -54.41 29.82 -22.21
N GLN A 337 -54.57 30.52 -23.35
CA GLN A 337 -55.35 31.74 -23.46
C GLN A 337 -56.82 31.58 -22.99
N PRO A 338 -57.54 30.46 -23.28
CA PRO A 338 -58.91 30.27 -22.77
C PRO A 338 -58.95 30.24 -21.25
N LEU A 339 -57.97 29.57 -20.61
CA LEU A 339 -57.86 29.49 -19.14
C LEU A 339 -57.56 30.86 -18.50
N ALA A 340 -56.75 31.68 -19.15
CA ALA A 340 -56.45 33.03 -18.70
C ALA A 340 -57.68 33.97 -18.84
N ALA A 341 -58.40 33.82 -19.96
CA ALA A 341 -59.61 34.62 -20.22
C ALA A 341 -60.74 34.37 -19.22
N GLU A 342 -60.90 33.13 -18.70
CA GLU A 342 -61.88 32.82 -17.66
C GLU A 342 -61.68 33.64 -16.36
N LYS A 343 -60.43 34.11 -16.11
CA LYS A 343 -60.05 34.90 -14.92
C LYS A 343 -59.65 36.33 -15.23
N ASP A 344 -59.89 36.79 -16.45
CA ASP A 344 -59.45 38.12 -16.95
C ASP A 344 -57.95 38.39 -16.71
N ILE A 345 -57.08 37.34 -16.89
CA ILE A 345 -55.65 37.41 -16.68
C ILE A 345 -54.95 37.78 -17.97
N ALA A 346 -54.16 38.85 -17.98
CA ALA A 346 -53.28 39.22 -19.08
C ALA A 346 -51.95 38.47 -19.01
N ILE A 347 -51.59 37.70 -20.06
CA ILE A 347 -50.28 37.09 -20.22
C ILE A 347 -49.42 38.00 -21.09
N LEU A 348 -48.33 38.49 -20.53
CA LEU A 348 -47.38 39.39 -21.17
C LEU A 348 -46.06 38.61 -21.42
N GLN A 349 -45.61 38.57 -22.66
CA GLN A 349 -44.38 37.87 -23.01
C GLN A 349 -43.37 38.86 -23.66
N ASN A 350 -42.12 38.75 -23.19
CA ASN A 350 -40.99 39.54 -23.67
C ASN A 350 -39.81 38.61 -23.93
N ILE A 351 -39.91 37.80 -24.96
CA ILE A 351 -38.92 36.80 -25.35
C ILE A 351 -38.32 37.24 -26.71
N PRO A 352 -36.99 37.40 -26.76
CA PRO A 352 -36.30 37.73 -28.01
C PRO A 352 -36.43 36.56 -29.04
N GLU A 353 -36.69 36.90 -30.30
CA GLU A 353 -36.93 35.91 -31.36
C GLU A 353 -35.71 35.09 -31.75
N ASP A 354 -34.51 35.63 -31.52
CA ASP A 354 -33.22 35.02 -31.87
C ASP A 354 -32.69 33.98 -30.87
N ILE A 355 -33.40 33.73 -29.78
CA ILE A 355 -32.98 32.76 -28.77
C ILE A 355 -33.33 31.33 -29.19
N SER A 356 -32.30 30.54 -29.41
CA SER A 356 -32.40 29.11 -29.71
C SER A 356 -31.88 28.26 -28.57
N VAL A 357 -32.62 27.20 -28.23
CA VAL A 357 -32.29 26.28 -27.12
C VAL A 357 -32.37 24.85 -27.62
N SER A 358 -31.48 23.99 -27.09
CA SER A 358 -31.44 22.55 -27.42
C SER A 358 -32.21 21.75 -26.38
N LEU A 359 -33.41 21.31 -26.73
CA LEU A 359 -34.38 20.71 -25.79
C LEU A 359 -35.21 19.61 -26.46
N ASN A 360 -35.83 18.75 -25.64
CA ASN A 360 -36.91 17.91 -26.11
C ASN A 360 -38.21 18.74 -26.20
N ARG A 361 -38.72 18.94 -27.41
CA ARG A 361 -39.89 19.76 -27.70
C ARG A 361 -41.10 19.45 -26.83
N ASN A 362 -41.49 18.19 -26.78
CA ASN A 362 -42.71 17.76 -26.12
C ASN A 362 -42.61 17.87 -24.60
N LEU A 363 -41.46 17.45 -24.00
CA LEU A 363 -41.22 17.53 -22.58
C LEU A 363 -41.13 18.98 -22.12
N PHE A 364 -40.41 19.81 -22.82
CA PHE A 364 -40.25 21.22 -22.44
C PHE A 364 -41.53 22.02 -22.61
N ALA A 365 -42.32 21.78 -23.68
CA ALA A 365 -43.65 22.35 -23.82
C ALA A 365 -44.55 21.94 -22.64
N LYS A 366 -44.51 20.68 -22.21
CA LYS A 366 -45.23 20.20 -20.99
C LYS A 366 -44.77 20.92 -19.73
N ALA A 367 -43.48 21.16 -19.55
CA ALA A 367 -42.95 21.91 -18.41
C ALA A 367 -43.46 23.38 -18.44
N LEU A 368 -43.33 24.05 -19.56
CA LEU A 368 -43.86 25.43 -19.76
C LEU A 368 -45.36 25.52 -19.48
N SER A 369 -46.15 24.59 -20.02
CA SER A 369 -47.60 24.54 -19.81
C SER A 369 -47.95 24.37 -18.32
N ASN A 370 -47.19 23.54 -17.57
CA ASN A 370 -47.38 23.42 -16.14
C ASN A 370 -46.98 24.69 -15.39
N ILE A 371 -45.85 25.34 -15.74
CA ILE A 371 -45.37 26.55 -15.05
C ILE A 371 -46.35 27.69 -15.30
N ILE A 372 -46.68 28.00 -16.57
CA ILE A 372 -47.58 29.09 -16.95
C ILE A 372 -49.01 28.79 -16.48
N GLY A 373 -49.47 27.54 -16.62
CA GLY A 373 -50.78 27.12 -16.14
C GLY A 373 -50.91 27.24 -14.60
N ASN A 374 -49.88 26.97 -13.85
CA ASN A 374 -49.85 27.21 -12.38
C ASN A 374 -49.89 28.72 -12.11
N ALA A 375 -49.13 29.53 -12.81
CA ALA A 375 -49.16 30.99 -12.67
C ALA A 375 -50.56 31.53 -12.86
N ILE A 376 -51.32 31.07 -13.90
CA ILE A 376 -52.70 31.47 -14.17
C ILE A 376 -53.63 30.93 -13.06
N ARG A 377 -53.62 29.66 -12.75
CA ARG A 377 -54.51 29.02 -11.81
C ARG A 377 -54.46 29.64 -10.39
N HIS A 378 -53.24 29.97 -9.93
CA HIS A 378 -53.01 30.51 -8.60
C HIS A 378 -53.09 32.04 -8.55
N SER A 379 -53.21 32.75 -9.65
CA SER A 379 -53.44 34.19 -9.68
C SER A 379 -54.89 34.54 -9.32
N LYS A 380 -55.06 35.76 -8.80
CA LYS A 380 -56.39 36.39 -8.62
C LYS A 380 -56.94 36.84 -9.98
N ASP A 381 -58.25 36.99 -10.04
CA ASP A 381 -58.88 37.54 -11.25
C ASP A 381 -58.37 38.97 -11.52
N GLY A 382 -58.09 39.27 -12.82
CA GLY A 382 -57.53 40.54 -13.27
C GLY A 382 -56.00 40.68 -13.03
N ALA A 383 -55.31 39.64 -12.57
CA ALA A 383 -53.88 39.66 -12.35
C ALA A 383 -53.10 39.62 -13.70
N LYS A 384 -51.78 39.76 -13.63
CA LYS A 384 -50.87 39.64 -14.77
C LYS A 384 -49.89 38.49 -14.57
N VAL A 385 -49.62 37.78 -15.69
CA VAL A 385 -48.56 36.78 -15.78
C VAL A 385 -47.51 37.26 -16.77
N TYR A 386 -46.27 37.36 -16.35
CA TYR A 386 -45.14 37.77 -17.16
C TYR A 386 -44.31 36.54 -17.55
N ALA A 387 -43.83 36.49 -18.79
CA ALA A 387 -42.84 35.54 -19.27
C ALA A 387 -41.72 36.35 -19.93
N ASP A 388 -40.65 36.56 -19.19
CA ASP A 388 -39.52 37.41 -19.62
C ASP A 388 -38.23 36.58 -19.73
N PHE A 389 -37.40 36.92 -20.72
CA PHE A 389 -36.07 36.27 -20.87
C PHE A 389 -34.97 37.31 -20.80
N ASP A 390 -34.06 37.09 -19.82
CA ASP A 390 -32.88 37.90 -19.67
C ASP A 390 -31.73 37.28 -20.52
N ARG A 391 -31.22 38.05 -21.47
CA ARG A 391 -30.12 37.66 -22.37
C ARG A 391 -28.78 37.48 -21.66
N ASP A 392 -28.52 38.34 -20.69
CA ASP A 392 -27.20 38.37 -20.01
C ASP A 392 -27.02 37.18 -19.07
N THR A 393 -28.07 36.82 -18.35
CA THR A 393 -28.05 35.68 -17.39
C THR A 393 -28.55 34.38 -18.00
N HIS A 394 -29.16 34.41 -19.21
CA HIS A 394 -29.85 33.29 -19.88
C HIS A 394 -30.96 32.68 -19.00
N ILE A 395 -31.66 33.52 -18.25
CA ILE A 395 -32.74 33.10 -17.36
C ILE A 395 -34.11 33.44 -17.98
N LEU A 396 -34.95 32.41 -18.09
CA LEU A 396 -36.39 32.60 -18.37
C LEU A 396 -37.09 32.76 -16.99
N VAL A 397 -37.87 33.83 -16.87
CA VAL A 397 -38.66 34.13 -15.66
C VAL A 397 -40.15 34.08 -16.03
N VAL A 398 -40.90 33.27 -15.29
CA VAL A 398 -42.37 33.30 -15.33
C VAL A 398 -42.88 33.79 -13.98
N GLU A 399 -43.45 35.02 -13.96
CA GLU A 399 -43.90 35.70 -12.74
C GLU A 399 -45.41 35.93 -12.78
N ASN A 400 -46.11 35.58 -11.70
CA ASN A 400 -47.51 35.95 -11.49
C ASN A 400 -47.65 36.97 -10.38
N THR A 401 -48.57 37.92 -10.54
CA THR A 401 -48.74 39.03 -9.57
C THR A 401 -49.83 38.79 -8.54
N GLY A 402 -49.65 39.44 -7.38
CA GLY A 402 -50.67 39.53 -6.34
C GLY A 402 -50.88 38.29 -5.43
N VAL A 403 -49.92 37.33 -5.52
CA VAL A 403 -49.88 36.13 -4.70
C VAL A 403 -48.49 35.94 -4.12
N PHE A 404 -48.40 35.53 -2.89
CA PHE A 404 -47.15 35.26 -2.19
C PHE A 404 -47.22 33.90 -1.54
N LEU A 405 -46.09 33.22 -1.42
CA LEU A 405 -45.94 31.92 -0.78
C LEU A 405 -45.22 32.06 0.56
N ASP A 406 -45.65 31.30 1.56
CA ASP A 406 -44.90 31.18 2.79
C ASP A 406 -43.59 30.47 2.54
N GLU A 407 -42.52 30.85 3.23
CA GLU A 407 -41.17 30.28 3.07
C GLU A 407 -41.13 28.76 3.25
N ASP A 408 -41.87 28.23 4.24
CA ASP A 408 -41.97 26.77 4.48
C ASP A 408 -42.63 26.02 3.32
N ASN A 409 -43.44 26.69 2.49
CA ASN A 409 -44.07 26.10 1.35
C ASN A 409 -43.12 26.01 0.14
N LEU A 410 -42.19 26.95 0.01
CA LEU A 410 -41.25 27.01 -1.11
C LEU A 410 -40.38 25.75 -1.22
N GLU A 411 -39.88 25.22 -0.12
CA GLU A 411 -39.03 24.03 -0.09
C GLU A 411 -39.76 22.75 -0.57
N ASN A 412 -41.08 22.69 -0.31
CA ASN A 412 -41.89 21.51 -0.56
C ASN A 412 -42.64 21.52 -1.90
N MET A 413 -42.62 22.63 -2.62
CA MET A 413 -43.42 22.82 -3.87
C MET A 413 -43.15 21.79 -4.97
N PHE A 414 -41.96 21.20 -4.98
CA PHE A 414 -41.56 20.16 -5.93
C PHE A 414 -41.80 18.73 -5.43
N THR A 415 -42.38 18.57 -4.23
CA THR A 415 -42.77 17.26 -3.71
C THR A 415 -44.04 16.77 -4.43
N PRO A 416 -44.09 15.48 -4.84
CA PRO A 416 -45.28 14.94 -5.50
C PRO A 416 -46.54 15.12 -4.61
N PHE A 417 -47.65 15.56 -5.21
CA PHE A 417 -48.92 15.79 -4.58
C PHE A 417 -48.94 16.87 -3.49
N TYR A 418 -47.84 17.61 -3.34
CA TYR A 418 -47.79 18.71 -2.37
C TYR A 418 -48.71 19.88 -2.84
N ARG A 419 -49.42 20.45 -1.88
CA ARG A 419 -50.33 21.61 -2.10
C ARG A 419 -50.23 22.52 -0.87
N ALA A 420 -49.94 23.80 -1.10
CA ALA A 420 -49.81 24.78 -0.01
C ALA A 420 -51.14 25.01 0.76
N ASP A 421 -52.29 24.88 0.09
CA ASP A 421 -53.61 25.10 0.67
C ASP A 421 -54.52 23.88 0.48
N LYS A 422 -54.69 23.05 1.50
CA LYS A 422 -55.59 21.87 1.49
C LYS A 422 -57.09 22.24 1.47
N SER A 423 -57.45 23.41 1.95
CA SER A 423 -58.86 23.84 2.09
C SER A 423 -59.48 24.41 0.81
N ARG A 424 -58.71 25.09 0.00
CA ARG A 424 -59.14 25.65 -1.32
C ARG A 424 -59.01 24.65 -2.47
N SER A 425 -58.47 23.49 -2.22
CA SER A 425 -58.07 22.52 -3.22
C SER A 425 -59.19 21.92 -4.08
N LYS A 426 -60.42 21.85 -3.57
CA LYS A 426 -61.57 21.33 -4.35
C LYS A 426 -62.08 22.28 -5.42
N ALA A 427 -61.83 23.58 -5.29
CA ALA A 427 -62.29 24.59 -6.24
C ALA A 427 -61.26 24.84 -7.38
N THR A 428 -59.96 24.63 -7.17
CA THR A 428 -58.90 24.97 -8.13
C THR A 428 -58.38 23.79 -8.95
N GLY A 429 -58.80 22.56 -8.68
CA GLY A 429 -58.68 21.39 -9.60
C GLY A 429 -57.28 20.93 -9.93
N GLY A 430 -56.23 21.12 -9.10
CA GLY A 430 -54.88 20.69 -9.41
C GLY A 430 -54.51 19.38 -8.72
N SER A 431 -53.83 18.46 -9.42
CA SER A 431 -53.37 17.15 -8.87
C SER A 431 -52.16 17.21 -7.93
N GLY A 432 -51.46 18.35 -7.82
CA GLY A 432 -50.20 18.47 -7.12
C GLY A 432 -49.03 17.79 -7.80
N LEU A 433 -49.19 17.24 -9.00
CA LEU A 433 -48.11 16.61 -9.80
C LEU A 433 -47.41 17.58 -10.75
N GLY A 434 -48.03 18.72 -11.08
CA GLY A 434 -47.57 19.64 -12.14
C GLY A 434 -46.13 20.13 -11.90
N LEU A 435 -45.79 20.62 -10.69
CA LEU A 435 -44.43 21.07 -10.38
C LEU A 435 -43.44 19.92 -10.24
N TYR A 436 -43.88 18.73 -9.77
CA TYR A 436 -43.02 17.54 -9.79
C TYR A 436 -42.66 17.09 -11.22
N ILE A 437 -43.60 17.19 -12.15
CA ILE A 437 -43.36 16.95 -13.59
C ILE A 437 -42.38 17.98 -14.15
N VAL A 438 -42.56 19.27 -13.80
CA VAL A 438 -41.57 20.30 -14.15
C VAL A 438 -40.19 19.95 -13.64
N LYS A 439 -40.05 19.62 -12.36
CA LYS A 439 -38.80 19.19 -11.78
C LYS A 439 -38.19 18.01 -12.55
N THR A 440 -38.95 16.95 -12.78
CA THR A 440 -38.46 15.75 -13.50
C THR A 440 -37.98 16.11 -14.92
N ILE A 441 -38.68 16.95 -15.64
CA ILE A 441 -38.29 17.39 -16.98
C ILE A 441 -37.04 18.26 -16.94
N LEU A 442 -36.93 19.20 -16.01
CA LEU A 442 -35.77 20.09 -15.89
C LEU A 442 -34.53 19.34 -15.41
N ASP A 443 -34.68 18.41 -14.48
CA ASP A 443 -33.60 17.52 -14.02
C ASP A 443 -33.08 16.65 -15.17
N LEU A 444 -33.95 16.10 -16.02
CA LEU A 444 -33.56 15.37 -17.24
C LEU A 444 -32.73 16.24 -18.19
N HIS A 445 -33.10 17.52 -18.35
CA HIS A 445 -32.37 18.49 -19.16
C HIS A 445 -31.13 19.07 -18.43
N GLN A 446 -30.91 18.69 -17.15
CA GLN A 446 -29.84 19.22 -16.31
C GLN A 446 -29.84 20.74 -16.22
N MET A 447 -31.03 21.33 -16.00
CA MET A 447 -31.25 22.75 -15.87
C MET A 447 -31.35 23.17 -14.42
N GLU A 448 -30.87 24.38 -14.13
CA GLU A 448 -31.05 25.03 -12.82
C GLU A 448 -32.39 25.78 -12.83
N TYR A 449 -33.15 25.65 -11.76
CA TYR A 449 -34.45 26.31 -11.59
C TYR A 449 -34.69 26.64 -10.11
N GLN A 450 -35.50 27.68 -9.90
CA GLN A 450 -35.87 28.14 -8.56
C GLN A 450 -37.26 28.81 -8.61
N ILE A 451 -38.02 28.68 -7.50
CA ILE A 451 -39.23 29.48 -7.24
C ILE A 451 -38.94 30.39 -6.04
N MET A 452 -39.34 31.66 -6.15
CA MET A 452 -39.19 32.61 -5.04
C MET A 452 -40.28 33.69 -5.10
N ASN A 453 -40.51 34.34 -3.99
CA ASN A 453 -41.31 35.54 -3.92
C ASN A 453 -40.50 36.73 -4.47
N THR A 454 -41.20 37.62 -5.21
CA THR A 454 -40.70 38.91 -5.68
C THR A 454 -41.53 40.02 -5.02
N ASP A 455 -41.20 41.27 -5.29
CA ASP A 455 -41.99 42.43 -4.82
C ASP A 455 -43.43 42.45 -5.40
N LYS A 456 -43.64 41.77 -6.54
CA LYS A 456 -44.92 41.75 -7.24
C LYS A 456 -45.74 40.48 -7.02
N GLY A 457 -45.09 39.36 -6.71
CA GLY A 457 -45.76 38.10 -6.51
C GLY A 457 -44.79 36.91 -6.40
N VAL A 458 -45.03 35.84 -7.16
CA VAL A 458 -44.22 34.65 -7.22
C VAL A 458 -43.58 34.49 -8.60
N ALA A 459 -42.29 34.23 -8.66
CA ALA A 459 -41.57 34.00 -9.92
C ALA A 459 -40.90 32.62 -9.93
N PHE A 460 -41.01 31.96 -11.09
CA PHE A 460 -40.28 30.77 -11.45
C PHE A 460 -39.07 31.15 -12.33
N TYR A 461 -37.90 30.91 -11.90
CA TYR A 461 -36.62 31.16 -12.60
C TYR A 461 -36.14 29.89 -13.23
N LEU A 462 -35.77 29.91 -14.50
CA LEU A 462 -35.23 28.76 -15.23
C LEU A 462 -34.02 29.20 -16.05
N LYS A 463 -32.84 28.66 -15.72
CA LYS A 463 -31.60 28.94 -16.42
C LYS A 463 -31.44 28.02 -17.61
N LEU A 464 -31.48 28.58 -18.80
CA LEU A 464 -31.37 27.87 -20.06
C LEU A 464 -29.88 27.74 -20.47
N LYS A 465 -29.51 26.56 -20.95
CA LYS A 465 -28.17 26.37 -21.53
C LYS A 465 -28.15 27.00 -22.92
N SER A 466 -27.26 27.97 -23.14
CA SER A 466 -27.05 28.56 -24.48
C SER A 466 -26.64 27.47 -25.47
N SER A 467 -27.35 27.36 -26.58
CA SER A 467 -26.91 26.56 -27.72
C SER A 467 -25.85 27.38 -28.48
N SER A 468 -24.63 27.46 -27.93
CA SER A 468 -23.48 27.98 -28.66
C SER A 468 -23.25 27.05 -29.86
N LYS A 469 -23.78 27.38 -31.03
CA LYS A 469 -23.22 26.92 -32.31
C LYS A 469 -21.79 27.47 -32.34
N ALA A 470 -20.79 26.61 -32.11
CA ALA A 470 -19.47 26.86 -32.60
C ALA A 470 -19.58 27.07 -34.13
N VAL A 471 -19.47 28.32 -34.55
CA VAL A 471 -19.22 28.65 -35.97
C VAL A 471 -17.85 28.07 -36.26
N PRO A 472 -17.69 27.13 -37.22
CA PRO A 472 -16.36 26.70 -37.61
C PRO A 472 -15.69 27.91 -38.26
N LEU A 473 -14.61 28.38 -37.66
CA LEU A 473 -13.66 29.28 -38.30
C LEU A 473 -13.07 28.52 -39.50
N HIS A 474 -13.53 28.82 -40.70
CA HIS A 474 -12.78 28.54 -41.91
C HIS A 474 -11.57 29.49 -41.93
N LEU A 475 -10.38 28.91 -41.70
CA LEU A 475 -9.12 29.44 -42.19
C LEU A 475 -8.72 28.69 -43.46
#